data_83fcd488171e9714b29d6295129a24b0
#
_entry.id   83fcd488171e9714b29d6295129a24b0
#
_cell.length_a   1.000
_cell.length_b   1.000
_cell.length_c   1.000
_cell.angle_alpha   90.00
_cell.angle_beta   90.00
_cell.angle_gamma   90.00
#
_symmetry.space_group_name_H-M   'P 1'
#
loop_
_entity.id
_entity.type
_entity.pdbx_description
1 polymer ?
#
loop_
_entity_poly.entity_id
_entity_poly.type
_entity_poly.pdbx_seq_one_letter_code
_entity_poly.pdbx_strand_id
1 'polypeptide(L)'
;ISNSTDNSFMDTKGPIATLLTLNPVEPGVLMDAQVSVNVSDDTGIESVNLYYAPGGSDSYSSSAMVNDGQGTYSGTIPGSSVTQSGLLYYVMSQDVLGFSSSSDTLGAAVNFASGTLTTNSASGSAYPTGLPMDAWRLISTPAVLNETGLTQVFDELGMQDNTVWRVFRYDDVSSTYKDNPVDLNSTESYWIYQKTEDNLTMDTPAGKTGDMAGTEITLKTGWNFIGSPYPFQVPLQLDQVQFYGPLTYGISGERWSPVVTELDPWNG
;
A
#
# COMPACT_ATOMS: atom_id res chain seq x y z
N ILE A 1 -68.18 2.59 4.43
CA ILE A 1 -66.90 3.34 4.73
C ILE A 1 -65.83 2.28 4.94
N SER A 2 -65.11 1.95 3.88
CA SER A 2 -63.89 1.08 3.97
C SER A 2 -62.75 1.93 4.41
N ASN A 3 -62.25 1.70 5.61
CA ASN A 3 -61.02 2.29 6.10
C ASN A 3 -59.87 1.45 5.53
N SER A 4 -59.37 1.83 4.35
CA SER A 4 -58.12 1.28 3.88
C SER A 4 -57.01 1.95 4.70
N THR A 5 -56.50 1.25 5.69
CA THR A 5 -55.20 1.58 6.27
C THR A 5 -54.17 1.25 5.20
N ASP A 6 -53.88 2.24 4.39
CA ASP A 6 -52.75 2.21 3.48
C ASP A 6 -51.50 2.26 4.35
N ASN A 7 -51.03 1.09 4.73
CA ASN A 7 -49.78 0.92 5.44
C ASN A 7 -48.64 0.90 4.39
N SER A 8 -48.51 2.01 3.64
CA SER A 8 -47.37 2.20 2.78
C SER A 8 -46.15 2.33 3.70
N PHE A 9 -45.41 1.25 3.84
CA PHE A 9 -44.06 1.32 4.38
C PHE A 9 -43.26 2.26 3.47
N MET A 10 -43.01 3.47 3.94
CA MET A 10 -42.08 4.36 3.27
C MET A 10 -40.70 3.74 3.44
N ASP A 11 -40.08 3.38 2.33
CA ASP A 11 -38.65 3.05 2.33
C ASP A 11 -37.84 4.28 2.80
N THR A 12 -36.85 4.05 3.62
CA THR A 12 -35.98 5.08 4.22
C THR A 12 -34.54 4.66 4.21
N LYS A 13 -34.20 3.60 3.49
CA LYS A 13 -32.85 3.01 3.44
C LYS A 13 -32.38 2.91 2.01
N GLY A 14 -31.12 3.11 1.81
CA GLY A 14 -30.49 2.83 0.52
C GLY A 14 -30.18 1.34 0.32
N PRO A 15 -29.84 0.95 -0.93
CA PRO A 15 -29.60 -0.44 -1.31
C PRO A 15 -28.52 -1.13 -0.48
N ILE A 16 -28.62 -2.45 -0.37
CA ILE A 16 -27.64 -3.29 0.32
C ILE A 16 -26.73 -3.95 -0.72
N ALA A 17 -25.43 -3.66 -0.62
CA ALA A 17 -24.39 -4.30 -1.42
C ALA A 17 -23.78 -5.47 -0.64
N THR A 18 -23.64 -6.63 -1.29
CA THR A 18 -23.05 -7.85 -0.71
C THR A 18 -22.17 -8.56 -1.73
N LEU A 19 -21.28 -9.45 -1.24
CA LEU A 19 -20.40 -10.27 -2.10
C LEU A 19 -19.56 -9.44 -3.09
N LEU A 20 -18.99 -8.32 -2.62
CA LEU A 20 -18.07 -7.52 -3.42
C LEU A 20 -16.79 -8.32 -3.67
N THR A 21 -16.47 -8.57 -4.94
CA THR A 21 -15.32 -9.37 -5.37
C THR A 21 -14.50 -8.66 -6.44
N LEU A 22 -13.20 -8.95 -6.46
CA LEU A 22 -12.25 -8.46 -7.47
C LEU A 22 -11.62 -9.65 -8.20
N ASN A 23 -11.48 -9.57 -9.51
CA ASN A 23 -10.83 -10.59 -10.34
C ASN A 23 -9.90 -9.95 -11.39
N PRO A 24 -8.59 -10.25 -11.41
CA PRO A 24 -7.89 -11.09 -10.41
C PRO A 24 -7.84 -10.43 -9.02
N VAL A 25 -7.74 -11.25 -7.97
CA VAL A 25 -7.69 -10.77 -6.56
C VAL A 25 -6.46 -9.87 -6.31
N GLU A 26 -5.35 -10.21 -6.95
CA GLU A 26 -4.12 -9.42 -6.97
C GLU A 26 -3.77 -9.13 -8.44
N PRO A 27 -4.28 -8.04 -9.02
CA PRO A 27 -3.98 -7.69 -10.40
C PRO A 27 -2.51 -7.31 -10.59
N GLY A 28 -2.01 -7.45 -11.82
CA GLY A 28 -0.72 -6.88 -12.21
C GLY A 28 -0.85 -5.39 -12.55
N VAL A 29 0.24 -4.66 -12.46
CA VAL A 29 0.33 -3.27 -12.93
C VAL A 29 -0.14 -3.19 -14.39
N LEU A 30 -0.96 -2.17 -14.70
CA LEU A 30 -1.58 -1.92 -16.02
C LEU A 30 -2.54 -3.02 -16.50
N MET A 31 -2.95 -3.95 -15.66
CA MET A 31 -3.96 -4.96 -15.99
C MET A 31 -5.35 -4.52 -15.53
N ASP A 32 -6.32 -4.65 -16.43
CA ASP A 32 -7.72 -4.44 -16.06
C ASP A 32 -8.16 -5.40 -14.95
N ALA A 33 -8.97 -4.92 -14.02
CA ALA A 33 -9.54 -5.73 -12.97
C ALA A 33 -11.07 -5.63 -12.97
N GLN A 34 -11.75 -6.78 -12.88
CA GLN A 34 -13.21 -6.87 -12.86
C GLN A 34 -13.72 -6.87 -11.43
N VAL A 35 -14.70 -6.02 -11.15
CA VAL A 35 -15.40 -5.99 -9.86
C VAL A 35 -16.83 -6.49 -10.08
N SER A 36 -17.29 -7.38 -9.19
CA SER A 36 -18.67 -7.86 -9.16
C SER A 36 -19.25 -7.68 -7.77
N VAL A 37 -20.54 -7.31 -7.69
CA VAL A 37 -21.25 -7.07 -6.44
C VAL A 37 -22.73 -7.44 -6.61
N ASN A 38 -23.33 -8.03 -5.58
CA ASN A 38 -24.79 -8.19 -5.53
C ASN A 38 -25.41 -6.99 -4.82
N VAL A 39 -26.38 -6.35 -5.47
CA VAL A 39 -27.09 -5.19 -4.90
C VAL A 39 -28.59 -5.50 -4.90
N SER A 40 -29.22 -5.27 -3.77
CA SER A 40 -30.67 -5.47 -3.60
C SER A 40 -31.28 -4.31 -2.82
N ASP A 41 -32.54 -4.04 -3.16
CA ASP A 41 -33.38 -3.04 -2.53
C ASP A 41 -34.86 -3.41 -2.68
N ASP A 42 -35.75 -2.95 -1.80
CA ASP A 42 -37.17 -3.26 -1.81
C ASP A 42 -37.97 -2.31 -2.72
N THR A 43 -37.44 -1.17 -3.11
CA THR A 43 -38.06 -0.21 -4.03
C THR A 43 -37.47 -0.23 -5.44
N GLY A 44 -36.27 -0.82 -5.57
CA GLY A 44 -35.53 -0.95 -6.84
C GLY A 44 -34.28 -0.09 -6.92
N ILE A 45 -33.38 -0.49 -7.78
CA ILE A 45 -32.07 0.14 -7.95
C ILE A 45 -32.10 1.13 -9.11
N GLU A 46 -31.73 2.38 -8.85
CA GLU A 46 -31.55 3.43 -9.86
C GLU A 46 -30.15 3.39 -10.46
N SER A 47 -29.10 3.30 -9.62
CA SER A 47 -27.73 3.28 -10.07
C SER A 47 -26.79 2.51 -9.15
N VAL A 48 -25.76 1.92 -9.74
CA VAL A 48 -24.63 1.31 -9.04
C VAL A 48 -23.34 1.79 -9.70
N ASN A 49 -22.48 2.40 -8.91
CA ASN A 49 -21.21 2.97 -9.39
C ASN A 49 -20.03 2.38 -8.63
N LEU A 50 -19.00 1.99 -9.36
CA LEU A 50 -17.72 1.55 -8.86
C LEU A 50 -16.80 2.76 -8.71
N TYR A 51 -16.20 2.93 -7.54
CA TYR A 51 -15.17 3.93 -7.25
C TYR A 51 -13.85 3.23 -6.99
N TYR A 52 -12.75 3.79 -7.54
CA TYR A 52 -11.43 3.20 -7.41
C TYR A 52 -10.33 4.26 -7.43
N ALA A 53 -9.23 3.98 -6.71
CA ALA A 53 -8.06 4.83 -6.62
C ALA A 53 -6.78 3.99 -6.42
N PRO A 54 -5.60 4.48 -6.82
CA PRO A 54 -4.33 3.92 -6.37
C PRO A 54 -4.18 4.05 -4.84
N GLY A 55 -3.43 3.16 -4.23
CA GLY A 55 -3.05 3.28 -2.82
C GLY A 55 -2.35 4.62 -2.52
N GLY A 56 -2.61 5.18 -1.35
CA GLY A 56 -2.11 6.49 -0.94
C GLY A 56 -2.81 7.69 -1.58
N SER A 57 -3.88 7.47 -2.38
CA SER A 57 -4.66 8.53 -3.01
C SER A 57 -6.02 8.71 -2.35
N ASP A 58 -6.39 9.97 -2.08
CA ASP A 58 -7.74 10.36 -1.64
C ASP A 58 -8.69 10.69 -2.81
N SER A 59 -8.18 10.66 -4.04
CA SER A 59 -8.94 10.97 -5.25
C SER A 59 -9.40 9.71 -5.96
N TYR A 60 -10.70 9.47 -5.97
CA TYR A 60 -11.32 8.31 -6.62
C TYR A 60 -11.86 8.67 -8.01
N SER A 61 -11.56 7.81 -8.96
CA SER A 61 -12.27 7.75 -10.24
C SER A 61 -13.52 6.90 -10.08
N SER A 62 -14.51 7.06 -10.96
CA SER A 62 -15.74 6.26 -10.93
C SER A 62 -16.18 5.79 -12.29
N SER A 63 -16.89 4.67 -12.32
CA SER A 63 -17.56 4.13 -13.51
C SER A 63 -18.88 3.48 -13.13
N ALA A 64 -19.90 3.61 -14.01
CA ALA A 64 -21.16 2.91 -13.83
C ALA A 64 -20.96 1.40 -13.99
N MET A 65 -21.66 0.63 -13.14
CA MET A 65 -21.66 -0.83 -13.22
C MET A 65 -22.87 -1.33 -14.03
N VAL A 66 -22.72 -2.47 -14.69
CA VAL A 66 -23.72 -3.10 -15.54
C VAL A 66 -24.43 -4.22 -14.77
N ASN A 67 -25.76 -4.19 -14.75
CA ASN A 67 -26.58 -5.24 -14.16
C ASN A 67 -26.72 -6.45 -15.11
N ASP A 68 -26.54 -7.67 -14.59
CA ASP A 68 -26.78 -8.92 -15.33
C ASP A 68 -28.25 -9.30 -15.47
N GLY A 69 -29.16 -8.53 -14.84
CA GLY A 69 -30.58 -8.80 -14.78
C GLY A 69 -31.00 -9.73 -13.63
N GLN A 70 -30.08 -10.16 -12.78
CA GLN A 70 -30.32 -11.03 -11.61
C GLN A 70 -29.88 -10.38 -10.29
N GLY A 71 -29.55 -9.08 -10.31
CA GLY A 71 -29.10 -8.33 -9.16
C GLY A 71 -27.60 -8.33 -8.95
N THR A 72 -26.81 -8.95 -9.84
CA THR A 72 -25.36 -8.84 -9.86
C THR A 72 -24.95 -7.69 -10.79
N TYR A 73 -24.12 -6.81 -10.28
CA TYR A 73 -23.53 -5.70 -11.02
C TYR A 73 -22.06 -5.94 -11.25
N SER A 74 -21.58 -5.66 -12.44
CA SER A 74 -20.18 -5.78 -12.79
C SER A 74 -19.62 -4.49 -13.39
N GLY A 75 -18.37 -4.20 -13.05
CA GLY A 75 -17.64 -3.04 -13.54
C GLY A 75 -16.15 -3.37 -13.74
N THR A 76 -15.48 -2.58 -14.55
CA THR A 76 -14.05 -2.73 -14.82
C THR A 76 -13.30 -1.54 -14.23
N ILE A 77 -12.25 -1.84 -13.46
CA ILE A 77 -11.19 -0.89 -13.13
C ILE A 77 -10.19 -0.94 -14.27
N PRO A 78 -9.98 0.16 -15.02
CA PRO A 78 -9.05 0.15 -16.14
C PRO A 78 -7.60 -0.01 -15.65
N GLY A 79 -6.80 -0.74 -16.41
CA GLY A 79 -5.41 -1.02 -16.08
C GLY A 79 -4.58 0.25 -15.82
N SER A 80 -4.90 1.37 -16.49
CA SER A 80 -4.26 2.66 -16.21
C SER A 80 -4.40 3.16 -14.77
N SER A 81 -5.37 2.64 -14.01
CA SER A 81 -5.58 2.95 -12.59
C SER A 81 -5.00 1.88 -11.65
N VAL A 82 -4.51 0.76 -12.20
CA VAL A 82 -3.86 -0.31 -11.44
C VAL A 82 -2.36 -0.08 -11.47
N THR A 83 -1.84 0.46 -10.38
CA THR A 83 -0.44 0.90 -10.27
C THR A 83 0.31 0.10 -9.21
N GLN A 84 1.63 0.22 -9.18
CA GLN A 84 2.46 -0.37 -8.13
C GLN A 84 2.13 0.12 -6.71
N SER A 85 1.30 1.14 -6.56
CA SER A 85 0.83 1.63 -5.26
C SER A 85 -0.31 0.82 -4.66
N GLY A 86 -0.75 -0.26 -5.35
CA GLY A 86 -1.93 -1.01 -4.94
C GLY A 86 -3.22 -0.37 -5.43
N LEU A 87 -4.32 -0.93 -5.03
CA LEU A 87 -5.65 -0.54 -5.47
C LEU A 87 -6.61 -0.44 -4.29
N LEU A 88 -7.36 0.66 -4.23
CA LEU A 88 -8.50 0.86 -3.33
C LEU A 88 -9.77 0.93 -4.16
N TYR A 89 -10.87 0.32 -3.70
CA TYR A 89 -12.15 0.37 -4.40
C TYR A 89 -13.33 0.16 -3.47
N TYR A 90 -14.46 0.75 -3.83
CA TYR A 90 -15.77 0.54 -3.18
C TYR A 90 -16.89 0.75 -4.18
N VAL A 91 -18.09 0.32 -3.82
CA VAL A 91 -19.29 0.49 -4.62
C VAL A 91 -20.28 1.39 -3.90
N MET A 92 -20.88 2.32 -4.62
CA MET A 92 -21.97 3.16 -4.16
C MET A 92 -23.23 2.86 -4.99
N SER A 93 -24.33 2.63 -4.33
CA SER A 93 -25.62 2.33 -4.96
C SER A 93 -26.69 3.32 -4.49
N GLN A 94 -27.65 3.58 -5.36
CA GLN A 94 -28.79 4.45 -5.10
C GLN A 94 -30.08 3.76 -5.58
N ASP A 95 -31.14 3.87 -4.78
CA ASP A 95 -32.49 3.41 -5.13
C ASP A 95 -33.26 4.46 -5.96
N VAL A 96 -34.42 4.05 -6.43
CA VAL A 96 -35.32 4.93 -7.23
C VAL A 96 -35.96 6.07 -6.42
N LEU A 97 -35.86 6.05 -5.09
CA LEU A 97 -36.32 7.12 -4.20
C LEU A 97 -35.24 8.10 -3.82
N GLY A 98 -33.98 7.83 -4.21
CA GLY A 98 -32.83 8.68 -4.00
C GLY A 98 -32.01 8.37 -2.73
N PHE A 99 -32.34 7.31 -1.98
CA PHE A 99 -31.53 6.87 -0.86
C PHE A 99 -30.25 6.15 -1.38
N SER A 100 -29.13 6.45 -0.77
CA SER A 100 -27.83 5.90 -1.21
C SER A 100 -27.15 5.13 -0.09
N SER A 101 -26.37 4.12 -0.46
CA SER A 101 -25.46 3.41 0.44
C SER A 101 -24.13 3.12 -0.26
N SER A 102 -23.09 2.93 0.52
CA SER A 102 -21.78 2.51 0.04
C SER A 102 -21.33 1.24 0.73
N SER A 103 -20.59 0.40 0.03
CA SER A 103 -19.82 -0.68 0.66
C SER A 103 -18.66 -0.10 1.49
N ASP A 104 -18.04 -0.96 2.30
CA ASP A 104 -16.72 -0.66 2.83
C ASP A 104 -15.71 -0.48 1.67
N THR A 105 -14.67 0.33 1.91
CA THR A 105 -13.54 0.42 0.99
C THR A 105 -12.69 -0.83 1.17
N LEU A 106 -12.47 -1.55 0.08
CA LEU A 106 -11.58 -2.69 0.02
C LEU A 106 -10.27 -2.31 -0.65
N GLY A 107 -9.22 -3.06 -0.34
CA GLY A 107 -7.93 -2.90 -0.94
C GLY A 107 -7.43 -4.19 -1.59
N ALA A 108 -6.62 -4.05 -2.63
CA ALA A 108 -5.94 -5.16 -3.27
C ALA A 108 -4.46 -4.83 -3.49
N ALA A 109 -3.59 -5.78 -3.14
CA ALA A 109 -2.19 -5.71 -3.52
C ALA A 109 -2.06 -5.82 -5.04
N VAL A 110 -1.13 -5.10 -5.61
CA VAL A 110 -0.85 -5.10 -7.06
C VAL A 110 0.53 -5.67 -7.30
N ASN A 111 0.61 -6.68 -8.16
CA ASN A 111 1.85 -7.33 -8.58
C ASN A 111 2.59 -6.46 -9.62
N PHE A 112 3.91 -6.38 -9.51
CA PHE A 112 4.75 -5.65 -10.44
C PHE A 112 6.02 -6.43 -10.81
N ALA A 113 6.59 -6.12 -11.98
CA ALA A 113 7.84 -6.67 -12.45
C ALA A 113 9.05 -5.99 -11.80
N SER A 114 10.23 -6.62 -11.88
CA SER A 114 11.52 -6.02 -11.53
C SER A 114 11.72 -4.69 -12.25
N GLY A 115 12.34 -3.72 -11.59
CA GLY A 115 12.59 -2.38 -12.13
C GLY A 115 11.37 -1.45 -12.13
N THR A 116 10.22 -1.89 -11.62
CA THR A 116 9.01 -1.04 -11.59
C THR A 116 9.05 0.01 -10.50
N LEU A 117 9.55 -0.34 -9.31
CA LEU A 117 9.74 0.59 -8.20
C LEU A 117 11.21 1.00 -8.12
N THR A 118 11.45 2.30 -8.15
CA THR A 118 12.79 2.88 -8.00
C THR A 118 12.82 3.89 -6.84
N THR A 119 14.00 4.21 -6.34
CA THR A 119 14.15 5.20 -5.26
C THR A 119 13.56 6.55 -5.58
N ASN A 120 13.52 6.92 -6.86
CA ASN A 120 13.00 8.21 -7.33
C ASN A 120 11.58 8.16 -7.92
N SER A 121 10.98 6.98 -8.07
CA SER A 121 9.63 6.82 -8.65
C SER A 121 8.50 6.82 -7.61
N ALA A 122 8.79 6.49 -6.36
CA ALA A 122 7.78 6.46 -5.30
C ALA A 122 7.37 7.89 -4.88
N SER A 123 6.08 8.13 -4.73
CA SER A 123 5.57 9.41 -4.24
C SER A 123 5.98 9.61 -2.78
N GLY A 124 6.63 10.72 -2.46
CA GLY A 124 7.15 10.97 -1.12
C GLY A 124 8.39 10.16 -0.77
N SER A 125 9.11 9.62 -1.76
CA SER A 125 10.35 8.87 -1.52
C SER A 125 11.35 9.65 -0.68
N ALA A 126 11.97 8.96 0.28
CA ALA A 126 13.05 9.50 1.09
C ALA A 126 14.30 9.83 0.26
N TYR A 127 14.47 9.18 -0.89
CA TYR A 127 15.62 9.35 -1.79
C TYR A 127 15.21 9.76 -3.21
N PRO A 128 14.54 10.92 -3.38
CA PRO A 128 14.00 11.33 -4.67
C PRO A 128 15.07 11.62 -5.74
N THR A 129 16.31 11.82 -5.31
CA THR A 129 17.48 12.01 -6.19
C THR A 129 18.41 10.79 -6.22
N GLY A 130 18.02 9.69 -5.59
CA GLY A 130 18.83 8.50 -5.43
C GLY A 130 19.59 8.42 -4.10
N LEU A 131 20.21 7.28 -3.84
CA LEU A 131 20.98 7.01 -2.63
C LEU A 131 22.35 7.70 -2.71
N PRO A 132 22.73 8.58 -1.75
CA PRO A 132 23.99 9.30 -1.80
C PRO A 132 25.19 8.38 -1.54
N MET A 133 26.32 8.72 -2.13
CA MET A 133 27.61 8.11 -1.88
C MET A 133 28.22 8.59 -0.56
N ASP A 134 29.11 7.78 0.02
CA ASP A 134 29.92 8.09 1.22
C ASP A 134 29.14 8.53 2.46
N ALA A 135 27.89 8.09 2.59
CA ALA A 135 27.04 8.42 3.73
C ALA A 135 26.24 7.20 4.19
N TRP A 136 26.10 7.05 5.51
CA TRP A 136 25.19 6.08 6.08
C TRP A 136 23.74 6.54 5.89
N ARG A 137 22.89 5.63 5.43
CA ARG A 137 21.45 5.86 5.30
C ARG A 137 20.66 4.71 5.89
N LEU A 138 19.51 5.03 6.46
CA LEU A 138 18.54 4.04 6.87
C LEU A 138 17.56 3.82 5.72
N ILE A 139 17.43 2.58 5.27
CA ILE A 139 16.63 2.22 4.09
C ILE A 139 15.70 1.05 4.40
N SER A 140 14.54 1.04 3.78
CA SER A 140 13.60 -0.09 3.75
C SER A 140 13.19 -0.39 2.32
N THR A 141 12.60 -1.56 2.07
CA THR A 141 12.03 -1.89 0.76
C THR A 141 10.54 -1.54 0.73
N PRO A 142 10.08 -0.68 -0.21
CA PRO A 142 8.70 -0.18 -0.22
C PRO A 142 7.70 -1.16 -0.85
N ALA A 143 7.94 -2.46 -0.69
CA ALA A 143 7.11 -3.53 -1.25
C ALA A 143 7.41 -4.88 -0.58
N VAL A 144 6.51 -5.82 -0.77
CA VAL A 144 6.73 -7.25 -0.47
C VAL A 144 7.35 -7.89 -1.70
N LEU A 145 8.65 -8.19 -1.63
CA LEU A 145 9.45 -8.67 -2.76
C LEU A 145 9.38 -10.20 -2.89
N ASN A 146 9.43 -10.71 -4.11
CA ASN A 146 9.52 -12.14 -4.40
C ASN A 146 10.93 -12.69 -4.13
N GLU A 147 11.95 -11.86 -4.35
CA GLU A 147 13.35 -12.14 -4.06
C GLU A 147 13.84 -11.12 -3.03
N THR A 148 14.32 -11.61 -1.91
CA THR A 148 14.68 -10.80 -0.73
C THR A 148 16.17 -10.83 -0.43
N GLY A 149 16.95 -11.57 -1.22
CA GLY A 149 18.39 -11.67 -1.05
C GLY A 149 19.09 -10.33 -1.25
N LEU A 150 20.10 -10.07 -0.43
CA LEU A 150 20.81 -8.79 -0.38
C LEU A 150 21.32 -8.34 -1.76
N THR A 151 21.89 -9.26 -2.54
CA THR A 151 22.45 -8.98 -3.87
C THR A 151 21.43 -8.92 -4.98
N GLN A 152 20.22 -9.42 -4.75
CA GLN A 152 19.09 -9.27 -5.67
C GLN A 152 18.37 -7.93 -5.47
N VAL A 153 18.31 -7.45 -4.23
CA VAL A 153 17.63 -6.17 -3.89
C VAL A 153 18.54 -4.97 -4.14
N PHE A 154 19.85 -5.16 -4.05
CA PHE A 154 20.86 -4.10 -4.26
C PHE A 154 21.80 -4.48 -5.40
N ASP A 155 21.25 -4.95 -6.53
CA ASP A 155 22.03 -5.44 -7.67
C ASP A 155 22.78 -4.32 -8.39
N GLU A 156 22.35 -3.05 -8.29
CA GLU A 156 23.07 -1.89 -8.80
C GLU A 156 24.40 -1.67 -8.09
N LEU A 157 24.55 -2.16 -6.86
CA LEU A 157 25.80 -2.10 -6.12
C LEU A 157 26.81 -3.19 -6.55
N GLY A 158 26.35 -4.12 -7.39
CA GLY A 158 27.15 -5.24 -7.88
C GLY A 158 27.45 -6.30 -6.83
N MET A 159 28.48 -7.13 -7.08
CA MET A 159 28.87 -8.17 -6.14
C MET A 159 29.24 -7.57 -4.79
N GLN A 160 28.86 -8.27 -3.72
CA GLN A 160 29.14 -7.83 -2.36
C GLN A 160 30.65 -7.67 -2.11
N ASP A 161 31.03 -6.44 -1.80
CA ASP A 161 32.37 -6.04 -1.42
C ASP A 161 32.31 -5.05 -0.25
N ASN A 162 32.66 -5.50 0.93
CA ASN A 162 32.61 -4.71 2.16
C ASN A 162 33.53 -3.45 2.14
N THR A 163 34.38 -3.30 1.15
CA THR A 163 35.20 -2.09 0.93
C THR A 163 34.47 -1.06 0.08
N VAL A 164 33.43 -1.47 -0.66
CA VAL A 164 32.64 -0.66 -1.58
C VAL A 164 31.27 -0.34 -1.02
N TRP A 165 30.56 -1.35 -0.52
CA TRP A 165 29.26 -1.15 0.09
C TRP A 165 28.99 -2.16 1.21
N ARG A 166 28.15 -1.77 2.18
CA ARG A 166 27.78 -2.59 3.34
C ARG A 166 26.35 -2.31 3.75
N VAL A 167 25.68 -3.37 4.23
CA VAL A 167 24.35 -3.29 4.83
C VAL A 167 24.40 -3.89 6.23
N PHE A 168 23.73 -3.24 7.19
CA PHE A 168 23.58 -3.75 8.54
C PHE A 168 22.11 -3.84 8.92
N ARG A 169 21.77 -4.99 9.51
CA ARG A 169 20.51 -5.19 10.23
C ARG A 169 20.74 -5.06 11.71
N TYR A 170 19.83 -4.40 12.41
CA TYR A 170 19.81 -4.42 13.87
C TYR A 170 19.17 -5.72 14.35
N ASP A 171 19.86 -6.47 15.21
CA ASP A 171 19.35 -7.65 15.89
C ASP A 171 18.89 -7.24 17.29
N ASP A 172 17.59 -7.18 17.49
CA ASP A 172 16.95 -6.79 18.74
C ASP A 172 17.21 -7.77 19.89
N VAL A 173 17.44 -9.05 19.60
CA VAL A 173 17.74 -10.09 20.59
C VAL A 173 19.11 -9.88 21.22
N SER A 174 20.12 -9.68 20.38
CA SER A 174 21.51 -9.46 20.85
C SER A 174 21.84 -7.97 21.07
N SER A 175 20.93 -7.07 20.70
CA SER A 175 21.15 -5.61 20.71
C SER A 175 22.41 -5.18 19.96
N THR A 176 22.70 -5.85 18.83
CA THR A 176 23.88 -5.60 18.00
C THR A 176 23.52 -5.50 16.53
N TYR A 177 24.41 -4.92 15.75
CA TYR A 177 24.29 -4.90 14.30
C TYR A 177 24.87 -6.17 13.68
N LYS A 178 24.13 -6.79 12.76
CA LYS A 178 24.58 -7.91 11.92
C LYS A 178 24.97 -7.37 10.55
N ASP A 179 26.18 -7.65 10.13
CA ASP A 179 26.73 -7.29 8.83
C ASP A 179 26.14 -8.19 7.75
N ASN A 180 25.73 -7.58 6.65
CA ASN A 180 25.25 -8.24 5.45
C ASN A 180 24.19 -9.33 5.72
N PRO A 181 22.95 -8.96 6.08
CA PRO A 181 21.87 -9.93 6.25
C PRO A 181 21.64 -10.72 4.96
N VAL A 182 21.30 -11.99 5.08
CA VAL A 182 21.06 -12.87 3.91
C VAL A 182 19.84 -12.41 3.15
N ASP A 183 18.77 -12.08 3.88
CA ASP A 183 17.47 -11.67 3.34
C ASP A 183 17.01 -10.36 3.98
N LEU A 184 16.27 -9.58 3.21
CA LEU A 184 15.63 -8.36 3.65
C LEU A 184 14.13 -8.61 3.90
N ASN A 185 13.60 -7.97 4.93
CA ASN A 185 12.18 -7.99 5.26
C ASN A 185 11.60 -6.59 5.03
N SER A 186 10.50 -6.50 4.32
CA SER A 186 9.85 -5.22 3.98
C SER A 186 9.29 -4.44 5.18
N THR A 187 9.15 -5.11 6.34
CA THR A 187 8.74 -4.46 7.60
C THR A 187 9.93 -4.04 8.48
N GLU A 188 11.14 -4.26 8.00
CA GLU A 188 12.38 -3.88 8.69
C GLU A 188 13.13 -2.81 7.89
N SER A 189 13.98 -2.05 8.57
CA SER A 189 14.92 -1.13 7.94
C SER A 189 16.36 -1.48 8.24
N TYR A 190 17.24 -1.03 7.36
CA TYR A 190 18.63 -1.44 7.29
C TYR A 190 19.53 -0.22 7.12
N TRP A 191 20.66 -0.21 7.81
CA TRP A 191 21.73 0.74 7.50
C TRP A 191 22.43 0.31 6.24
N ILE A 192 22.57 1.24 5.29
CA ILE A 192 23.36 1.05 4.08
C ILE A 192 24.41 2.14 3.94
N TYR A 193 25.55 1.76 3.43
CA TYR A 193 26.66 2.63 3.03
C TYR A 193 27.19 2.17 1.70
N GLN A 194 27.40 3.08 0.75
CA GLN A 194 27.93 2.76 -0.58
C GLN A 194 28.93 3.82 -1.07
N LYS A 195 29.86 3.39 -1.94
CA LYS A 195 30.89 4.20 -2.60
C LYS A 195 30.87 4.09 -4.12
N THR A 196 29.84 3.50 -4.67
CA THR A 196 29.76 3.21 -6.12
C THR A 196 29.49 4.46 -6.93
N GLU A 197 28.44 5.18 -6.59
CA GLU A 197 27.94 6.33 -7.37
C GLU A 197 27.18 7.29 -6.47
N ASP A 198 27.33 8.60 -6.71
CA ASP A 198 26.50 9.59 -6.01
C ASP A 198 25.12 9.66 -6.66
N ASN A 199 24.09 9.76 -5.82
CA ASN A 199 22.68 9.73 -6.23
C ASN A 199 22.29 8.44 -7.00
N LEU A 200 22.77 7.29 -6.52
CA LEU A 200 22.46 5.99 -7.11
C LEU A 200 20.95 5.74 -7.10
N THR A 201 20.38 5.60 -8.28
CA THR A 201 18.99 5.13 -8.41
C THR A 201 18.98 3.63 -8.22
N MET A 202 18.27 3.18 -7.19
CA MET A 202 18.05 1.76 -6.93
C MET A 202 16.65 1.37 -7.35
N ASP A 203 16.49 0.16 -7.82
CA ASP A 203 15.19 -0.43 -8.11
C ASP A 203 14.90 -1.64 -7.20
N THR A 204 13.74 -2.26 -7.39
CA THR A 204 13.37 -3.46 -6.66
C THR A 204 13.23 -4.66 -7.60
N PRO A 205 13.53 -5.89 -7.13
CA PRO A 205 13.02 -7.11 -7.77
C PRO A 205 11.51 -7.08 -7.95
N ALA A 206 10.98 -8.05 -8.71
CA ALA A 206 9.55 -8.26 -8.83
C ALA A 206 8.91 -8.50 -7.45
N GLY A 207 7.69 -8.02 -7.28
CA GLY A 207 6.99 -8.14 -6.00
C GLY A 207 5.55 -7.65 -6.09
N LYS A 208 5.01 -7.27 -4.95
CA LYS A 208 3.69 -6.66 -4.83
C LYS A 208 3.65 -5.61 -3.72
N THR A 209 2.66 -4.74 -3.78
CA THR A 209 2.33 -3.83 -2.69
C THR A 209 2.06 -4.59 -1.39
N GLY A 210 2.32 -4.00 -0.25
CA GLY A 210 1.87 -4.50 1.05
C GLY A 210 0.35 -4.71 1.11
N ASP A 211 -0.12 -5.38 2.14
CA ASP A 211 -1.57 -5.58 2.34
C ASP A 211 -2.27 -4.23 2.49
N MET A 212 -3.20 -3.93 1.57
CA MET A 212 -3.91 -2.65 1.55
C MET A 212 -4.90 -2.48 2.71
N ALA A 213 -5.17 -3.52 3.48
CA ALA A 213 -5.87 -3.44 4.76
C ALA A 213 -4.97 -2.94 5.92
N GLY A 214 -3.67 -2.82 5.66
CA GLY A 214 -2.65 -2.40 6.61
C GLY A 214 -1.69 -3.54 6.99
N THR A 215 -0.49 -3.17 7.40
CA THR A 215 0.53 -4.11 7.88
C THR A 215 0.77 -3.91 9.37
N GLU A 216 0.54 -4.94 10.15
CA GLU A 216 0.82 -4.94 11.59
C GLU A 216 2.28 -5.29 11.85
N ILE A 217 2.96 -4.48 12.65
CA ILE A 217 4.34 -4.72 13.09
C ILE A 217 4.34 -4.84 14.62
N THR A 218 4.71 -6.02 15.12
CA THR A 218 4.85 -6.24 16.55
C THR A 218 6.17 -5.66 17.05
N LEU A 219 6.10 -4.62 17.89
CA LEU A 219 7.27 -4.01 18.49
C LEU A 219 7.74 -4.81 19.71
N LYS A 220 9.04 -4.89 19.89
CA LYS A 220 9.71 -5.51 21.02
C LYS A 220 10.30 -4.45 21.96
N THR A 221 10.66 -4.85 23.18
CA THR A 221 11.38 -3.95 24.10
C THR A 221 12.74 -3.56 23.53
N GLY A 222 13.05 -2.28 23.54
CA GLY A 222 14.29 -1.73 22.98
C GLY A 222 14.09 -1.07 21.61
N TRP A 223 15.16 -0.98 20.83
CA TRP A 223 15.11 -0.40 19.49
C TRP A 223 14.47 -1.36 18.50
N ASN A 224 13.54 -0.86 17.71
CA ASN A 224 12.92 -1.55 16.58
C ASN A 224 13.20 -0.73 15.32
N PHE A 225 13.84 -1.33 14.35
CA PHE A 225 14.10 -0.73 13.05
C PHE A 225 13.02 -1.21 12.07
N ILE A 226 12.04 -0.35 11.82
CA ILE A 226 10.85 -0.70 11.04
C ILE A 226 10.92 -0.11 9.64
N GLY A 227 10.35 -0.81 8.67
CA GLY A 227 10.20 -0.40 7.28
C GLY A 227 8.73 -0.37 6.87
N SER A 228 8.45 0.25 5.74
CA SER A 228 7.11 0.33 5.15
C SER A 228 7.06 -0.44 3.83
N PRO A 229 6.18 -1.46 3.69
CA PRO A 229 6.02 -2.21 2.45
C PRO A 229 5.12 -1.50 1.43
N TYR A 230 5.09 -0.17 1.46
CA TYR A 230 4.25 0.64 0.57
C TYR A 230 5.08 1.66 -0.19
N PRO A 231 4.84 1.85 -1.51
CA PRO A 231 5.52 2.85 -2.33
C PRO A 231 4.87 4.24 -2.25
N PHE A 232 4.24 4.54 -1.14
CA PHE A 232 3.64 5.81 -0.78
C PHE A 232 3.73 6.04 0.73
N GLN A 233 3.58 7.29 1.15
CA GLN A 233 3.61 7.66 2.55
C GLN A 233 2.43 7.05 3.32
N VAL A 234 2.70 6.41 4.44
CA VAL A 234 1.68 5.78 5.29
C VAL A 234 1.69 6.34 6.71
N PRO A 235 0.51 6.59 7.30
CA PRO A 235 0.42 7.01 8.68
C PRO A 235 0.78 5.86 9.63
N LEU A 236 1.50 6.19 10.69
CA LEU A 236 1.77 5.28 11.80
C LEU A 236 0.61 5.32 12.81
N GLN A 237 -0.03 4.18 12.98
CA GLN A 237 -1.01 3.99 14.04
C GLN A 237 -0.37 3.18 15.18
N LEU A 238 -0.24 3.81 16.35
CA LEU A 238 0.50 3.25 17.47
C LEU A 238 -0.48 2.96 18.61
N ASP A 239 -0.81 1.67 18.78
CA ASP A 239 -1.68 1.21 19.85
C ASP A 239 -0.90 0.99 21.15
N GLN A 240 -1.26 1.77 22.20
CA GLN A 240 -0.95 1.55 23.62
C GLN A 240 0.54 1.35 24.00
N VAL A 241 1.48 1.94 23.27
CA VAL A 241 2.91 1.77 23.53
C VAL A 241 3.49 3.02 24.19
N GLN A 242 4.19 2.85 25.30
CA GLN A 242 5.11 3.88 25.79
C GLN A 242 6.43 3.74 25.03
N PHE A 243 6.72 4.68 24.14
CA PHE A 243 7.92 4.65 23.31
C PHE A 243 8.55 6.04 23.20
N TYR A 244 9.84 6.04 22.87
CA TYR A 244 10.58 7.21 22.43
C TYR A 244 10.68 7.14 20.91
N GLY A 245 10.02 8.03 20.21
CA GLY A 245 9.93 8.01 18.76
C GLY A 245 8.50 7.80 18.29
N PRO A 246 8.21 7.34 17.07
CA PRO A 246 9.17 6.91 16.05
C PRO A 246 10.06 8.03 15.52
N LEU A 247 11.25 7.66 15.08
CA LEU A 247 12.28 8.57 14.57
C LEU A 247 12.74 8.07 13.19
N THR A 248 13.04 8.98 12.26
CA THR A 248 13.75 8.64 11.04
C THR A 248 15.16 9.22 11.07
N TYR A 249 16.09 8.60 10.34
CA TYR A 249 17.42 9.16 10.19
C TYR A 249 17.44 10.14 9.01
N GLY A 250 17.63 11.41 9.32
CA GLY A 250 17.48 12.49 8.35
C GLY A 250 18.50 12.44 7.22
N ILE A 251 17.99 12.64 6.00
CA ILE A 251 18.77 12.67 4.77
C ILE A 251 19.71 13.87 4.73
N SER A 252 19.30 14.99 5.29
CA SER A 252 20.00 16.29 5.20
C SER A 252 20.78 16.67 6.45
N GLY A 253 21.33 15.75 7.19
CA GLY A 253 22.09 16.17 8.37
C GLY A 253 22.58 15.06 9.28
N GLU A 254 22.51 13.83 8.86
CA GLU A 254 23.00 12.66 9.62
C GLU A 254 22.55 12.67 11.08
N ARG A 255 21.27 12.96 11.30
CA ARG A 255 20.64 13.10 12.61
C ARG A 255 19.33 12.35 12.67
N TRP A 256 18.99 11.87 13.85
CA TRP A 256 17.65 11.42 14.15
C TRP A 256 16.68 12.61 14.10
N SER A 257 15.55 12.42 13.45
CA SER A 257 14.48 13.40 13.37
C SER A 257 13.80 13.59 14.73
N PRO A 258 13.03 14.65 14.92
CA PRO A 258 11.93 14.64 15.87
C PRO A 258 10.97 13.50 15.56
N VAL A 259 10.07 13.19 16.52
CA VAL A 259 9.01 12.19 16.34
C VAL A 259 8.27 12.39 15.01
N VAL A 260 8.15 11.32 14.24
CA VAL A 260 7.41 11.29 12.98
C VAL A 260 6.08 10.55 13.16
N THR A 261 5.10 10.90 12.35
CA THR A 261 3.76 10.28 12.36
C THR A 261 3.48 9.47 11.10
N GLU A 262 4.40 9.47 10.17
CA GLU A 262 4.29 8.82 8.86
C GLU A 262 5.61 8.17 8.48
N LEU A 263 5.53 7.11 7.69
CA LEU A 263 6.68 6.46 7.08
C LEU A 263 6.71 6.79 5.59
N ASP A 264 7.85 7.29 5.13
CA ASP A 264 8.12 7.55 3.73
C ASP A 264 8.60 6.27 3.03
N PRO A 265 8.27 6.07 1.73
CA PRO A 265 8.85 4.99 0.94
C PRO A 265 10.38 5.05 0.95
N TRP A 266 11.01 3.88 1.01
CA TRP A 266 12.46 3.71 1.07
C TRP A 266 13.14 4.18 2.37
N ASN A 267 12.44 4.81 3.29
CA ASN A 267 12.99 5.21 4.58
C ASN A 267 12.71 4.18 5.68
N GLY A 268 13.50 4.21 6.71
CA GLY A 268 13.29 3.42 7.91
C GLY A 268 13.33 4.26 9.19
#